data_edde12ba061d6f4a6ba4e5ac9540826b
#
_entry.id   edde12ba061d6f4a6ba4e5ac9540826b
#
_cell.length_a   1.000
_cell.length_b   1.000
_cell.length_c   1.000
_cell.angle_alpha   90.00
_cell.angle_beta   90.00
_cell.angle_gamma   90.00
#
_symmetry.space_group_name_H-M   'P 1'
#
loop_
_entity.id
_entity.type
_entity.pdbx_description
1 polymer ?
#
loop_
_entity_poly.entity_id
_entity_poly.type
_entity_poly.pdbx_seq_one_letter_code
_entity_poly.pdbx_strand_id
1 'polypeptide(L)'
;ADVLYVIGGLYGNVLALDEIECMARAEEAEGRRVQLVFNGDFNWFNADDQLFREVNERVLRHTVSLGNVEYELANPSPGAGCGCAYPEFVGQGVVERSNRIMERLQSVAAAHPDIQIQLGDLPRYRCLIFGGLKVLVLHGDPESLAGWGLAHEAFAEGNEANLAEWFSATGVDAMVCTHTCLPVLWSGLVTEQPRMVVNNG
;
A
#
# COMPACT_ATOMS: atom_id res chain seq x y z
N ALA A 1 2.69 19.09 5.96
CA ALA A 1 2.33 18.40 7.20
C ALA A 1 3.52 18.46 8.17
N ASP A 2 3.23 18.38 9.47
CA ASP A 2 4.23 18.30 10.51
C ASP A 2 4.42 16.85 10.98
N VAL A 3 3.38 16.03 10.73
CA VAL A 3 3.37 14.58 10.94
C VAL A 3 2.81 13.90 9.69
N LEU A 4 3.48 12.85 9.23
CA LEU A 4 3.06 12.02 8.10
C LEU A 4 2.95 10.57 8.59
N TYR A 5 1.73 10.02 8.50
CA TYR A 5 1.50 8.59 8.67
C TYR A 5 1.33 7.94 7.29
N VAL A 6 2.18 6.99 6.95
CA VAL A 6 1.98 6.13 5.79
C VAL A 6 1.53 4.76 6.31
N ILE A 7 0.30 4.42 6.01
CA ILE A 7 -0.39 3.24 6.50
C ILE A 7 -0.29 2.15 5.43
N GLY A 8 0.30 1.01 5.77
CA GLY A 8 0.33 -0.20 4.96
C GLY A 8 -1.00 -0.92 4.93
N GLY A 9 -0.99 -2.23 4.77
CA GLY A 9 -2.19 -3.04 4.67
C GLY A 9 -3.10 -2.94 5.90
N LEU A 10 -4.12 -2.08 5.81
CA LEU A 10 -5.15 -1.94 6.87
C LEU A 10 -6.02 -3.20 6.99
N TYR A 11 -6.21 -3.92 5.88
CA TYR A 11 -6.89 -5.22 5.80
C TYR A 11 -8.31 -5.23 6.37
N GLY A 12 -9.10 -4.17 6.13
CA GLY A 12 -10.47 -4.06 6.62
C GLY A 12 -10.59 -3.94 8.14
N ASN A 13 -9.50 -3.68 8.84
CA ASN A 13 -9.49 -3.62 10.30
C ASN A 13 -9.98 -2.26 10.81
N VAL A 14 -11.27 -2.18 11.12
CA VAL A 14 -11.91 -0.95 11.62
C VAL A 14 -11.31 -0.50 12.95
N LEU A 15 -10.92 -1.41 13.84
CA LEU A 15 -10.30 -1.04 15.11
C LEU A 15 -8.93 -0.39 14.91
N ALA A 16 -8.15 -0.87 13.95
CA ALA A 16 -6.90 -0.23 13.57
C ALA A 16 -7.15 1.15 12.95
N LEU A 17 -8.18 1.30 12.13
CA LEU A 17 -8.57 2.59 11.55
C LEU A 17 -8.99 3.58 12.64
N ASP A 18 -9.78 3.14 13.63
CA ASP A 18 -10.17 3.96 14.78
C ASP A 18 -8.95 4.48 15.54
N GLU A 19 -7.97 3.62 15.78
CA GLU A 19 -6.74 3.99 16.49
C GLU A 19 -5.88 4.97 15.66
N ILE A 20 -5.72 4.72 14.36
CA ILE A 20 -4.99 5.63 13.46
C ILE A 20 -5.61 7.02 13.46
N GLU A 21 -6.93 7.10 13.34
CA GLU A 21 -7.64 8.39 13.40
C GLU A 21 -7.57 9.04 14.79
N CYS A 22 -7.57 8.23 15.86
CA CYS A 22 -7.38 8.72 17.22
C CYS A 22 -5.98 9.34 17.42
N MET A 23 -4.94 8.64 16.96
CA MET A 23 -3.57 9.14 16.97
C MET A 23 -3.45 10.46 16.18
N ALA A 24 -4.02 10.52 14.97
CA ALA A 24 -4.02 11.73 14.16
C ALA A 24 -4.68 12.91 14.89
N ARG A 25 -5.86 12.69 15.48
CA ARG A 25 -6.56 13.74 16.28
C ARG A 25 -5.76 14.19 17.50
N ALA A 26 -5.02 13.30 18.16
CA ALA A 26 -4.17 13.66 19.29
C ALA A 26 -3.01 14.58 18.87
N GLU A 27 -2.38 14.28 17.74
CA GLU A 27 -1.36 15.15 17.13
C GLU A 27 -1.93 16.54 16.75
N GLU A 28 -3.12 16.55 16.16
CA GLU A 28 -3.81 17.79 15.77
C GLU A 28 -4.20 18.64 17.00
N ALA A 29 -4.59 18.01 18.10
CA ALA A 29 -4.89 18.69 19.36
C ALA A 29 -3.66 19.37 19.97
N GLU A 30 -2.45 18.90 19.63
CA GLU A 30 -1.18 19.56 19.99
C GLU A 30 -0.76 20.66 18.97
N GLY A 31 -1.61 20.96 18.00
CA GLY A 31 -1.39 22.01 17.00
C GLY A 31 -0.55 21.56 15.80
N ARG A 32 -0.29 20.26 15.63
CA ARG A 32 0.44 19.71 14.49
C ARG A 32 -0.50 19.48 13.30
N ARG A 33 -0.03 19.71 12.10
CA ARG A 33 -0.76 19.37 10.86
C ARG A 33 -0.43 17.94 10.50
N VAL A 34 -1.43 17.07 10.52
CA VAL A 34 -1.28 15.64 10.23
C VAL A 34 -1.71 15.32 8.80
N GLN A 35 -0.99 14.43 8.15
CA GLN A 35 -1.39 13.84 6.87
C GLN A 35 -1.40 12.32 7.01
N LEU A 36 -2.55 11.71 6.72
CA LEU A 36 -2.71 10.27 6.59
C LEU A 36 -2.63 9.87 5.12
N VAL A 37 -1.81 8.86 4.82
CA VAL A 37 -1.66 8.27 3.49
C VAL A 37 -1.87 6.77 3.60
N PHE A 38 -2.93 6.26 3.00
CA PHE A 38 -3.20 4.82 2.92
C PHE A 38 -2.61 4.26 1.64
N ASN A 39 -1.72 3.29 1.78
CA ASN A 39 -0.89 2.76 0.69
C ASN A 39 -1.42 1.46 0.10
N GLY A 40 -2.70 1.42 -0.21
CA GLY A 40 -3.37 0.25 -0.79
C GLY A 40 -3.65 -0.89 0.19
N ASP A 41 -4.30 -1.92 -0.31
CA ASP A 41 -4.70 -3.15 0.39
C ASP A 41 -5.51 -2.92 1.68
N PHE A 42 -6.21 -1.77 1.77
CA PHE A 42 -7.07 -1.49 2.91
C PHE A 42 -8.36 -2.33 2.91
N ASN A 43 -8.71 -2.95 1.78
CA ASN A 43 -9.85 -3.85 1.66
C ASN A 43 -9.53 -5.34 1.84
N TRP A 44 -8.27 -5.76 1.97
CA TRP A 44 -7.97 -7.17 2.17
C TRP A 44 -8.71 -7.72 3.41
N PHE A 45 -9.34 -8.90 3.31
CA PHE A 45 -10.23 -9.50 4.31
C PHE A 45 -11.55 -8.75 4.60
N ASN A 46 -11.82 -7.61 3.99
CA ASN A 46 -13.00 -6.78 4.24
C ASN A 46 -14.25 -7.32 3.53
N ALA A 47 -14.65 -8.54 3.87
CA ALA A 47 -15.69 -9.30 3.18
C ALA A 47 -17.09 -9.21 3.86
N ASP A 48 -17.30 -8.24 4.72
CA ASP A 48 -18.59 -7.85 5.28
C ASP A 48 -19.14 -6.62 4.56
N ASP A 49 -20.41 -6.61 4.20
CA ASP A 49 -21.02 -5.56 3.38
C ASP A 49 -21.00 -4.19 4.06
N GLN A 50 -21.31 -4.13 5.35
CA GLN A 50 -21.35 -2.87 6.10
C GLN A 50 -19.94 -2.35 6.36
N LEU A 51 -19.03 -3.23 6.77
CA LEU A 51 -17.63 -2.86 7.01
C LEU A 51 -16.93 -2.45 5.71
N PHE A 52 -17.27 -3.07 4.58
CA PHE A 52 -16.73 -2.68 3.28
C PHE A 52 -17.06 -1.23 2.96
N ARG A 53 -18.33 -0.85 3.11
CA ARG A 53 -18.76 0.55 2.92
C ARG A 53 -18.09 1.48 3.92
N GLU A 54 -18.13 1.14 5.21
CA GLU A 54 -17.58 1.99 6.27
C GLU A 54 -16.09 2.28 6.07
N VAL A 55 -15.27 1.24 5.85
CA VAL A 55 -13.83 1.40 5.64
C VAL A 55 -13.54 2.26 4.41
N ASN A 56 -14.21 1.99 3.29
CA ASN A 56 -14.00 2.76 2.06
C ASN A 56 -14.40 4.22 2.24
N GLU A 57 -15.56 4.52 2.84
CA GLU A 57 -16.00 5.89 3.08
C GLU A 57 -15.06 6.68 3.99
N ARG A 58 -14.41 6.02 4.94
CA ARG A 58 -13.46 6.66 5.85
C ARG A 58 -12.09 6.83 5.19
N VAL A 59 -11.54 5.78 4.62
CA VAL A 59 -10.20 5.78 4.02
C VAL A 59 -10.13 6.73 2.83
N LEU A 60 -11.14 6.74 1.96
CA LEU A 60 -11.17 7.57 0.75
C LEU A 60 -11.29 9.08 1.03
N ARG A 61 -11.50 9.51 2.27
CA ARG A 61 -11.43 10.93 2.68
C ARG A 61 -9.99 11.43 2.82
N HIS A 62 -9.02 10.52 2.89
CA HIS A 62 -7.61 10.80 3.07
C HIS A 62 -6.84 10.72 1.74
N THR A 63 -5.52 10.83 1.81
CA THR A 63 -4.66 10.54 0.66
C THR A 63 -4.53 9.02 0.52
N VAL A 64 -4.88 8.49 -0.64
CA VAL A 64 -4.87 7.04 -0.88
C VAL A 64 -4.12 6.73 -2.17
N SER A 65 -3.31 5.67 -2.18
CA SER A 65 -2.76 5.06 -3.37
C SER A 65 -3.36 3.67 -3.63
N LEU A 66 -3.33 3.25 -4.88
CA LEU A 66 -3.85 1.98 -5.33
C LEU A 66 -3.02 0.82 -4.78
N GLY A 67 -3.66 -0.22 -4.23
CA GLY A 67 -3.10 -1.55 -3.99
C GLY A 67 -3.58 -2.56 -5.02
N ASN A 68 -2.98 -3.74 -5.06
CA ASN A 68 -3.45 -4.79 -5.97
C ASN A 68 -4.86 -5.27 -5.61
N VAL A 69 -5.23 -5.28 -4.33
CA VAL A 69 -6.60 -5.61 -3.90
C VAL A 69 -7.60 -4.62 -4.50
N GLU A 70 -7.40 -3.33 -4.31
CA GLU A 70 -8.29 -2.31 -4.87
C GLU A 70 -8.35 -2.36 -6.40
N TYR A 71 -7.22 -2.66 -7.07
CA TYR A 71 -7.18 -2.85 -8.51
C TYR A 71 -8.09 -4.00 -8.97
N GLU A 72 -7.99 -5.17 -8.32
CA GLU A 72 -8.80 -6.35 -8.64
C GLU A 72 -10.29 -6.19 -8.26
N LEU A 73 -10.60 -5.34 -7.27
CA LEU A 73 -11.98 -4.99 -6.93
C LEU A 73 -12.61 -4.04 -7.95
N ALA A 74 -11.83 -3.10 -8.46
CA ALA A 74 -12.28 -2.14 -9.47
C ALA A 74 -12.36 -2.75 -10.88
N ASN A 75 -11.46 -3.71 -11.19
CA ASN A 75 -11.32 -4.32 -12.51
C ASN A 75 -11.40 -5.87 -12.42
N PRO A 76 -12.49 -6.43 -11.92
CA PRO A 76 -12.58 -7.86 -11.71
C PRO A 76 -12.46 -8.60 -13.05
N SER A 77 -11.52 -9.55 -13.14
CA SER A 77 -11.38 -10.40 -14.31
C SER A 77 -11.40 -11.88 -13.94
N PRO A 78 -12.06 -12.74 -14.71
CA PRO A 78 -12.11 -14.16 -14.42
C PRO A 78 -10.72 -14.78 -14.38
N GLY A 79 -10.39 -15.43 -13.27
CA GLY A 79 -9.12 -16.15 -13.10
C GLY A 79 -7.90 -15.30 -12.75
N ALA A 80 -8.03 -13.98 -12.57
CA ALA A 80 -6.91 -13.12 -12.15
C ALA A 80 -6.41 -13.42 -10.73
N GLY A 81 -7.24 -14.02 -9.90
CA GLY A 81 -6.89 -14.28 -8.50
C GLY A 81 -6.78 -12.99 -7.68
N CYS A 82 -5.87 -12.99 -6.70
CA CYS A 82 -5.66 -11.84 -5.83
C CYS A 82 -4.80 -10.72 -6.47
N GLY A 83 -4.19 -10.93 -7.61
CA GLY A 83 -3.25 -9.98 -8.21
C GLY A 83 -1.94 -9.81 -7.42
N CYS A 84 -1.63 -10.70 -6.46
CA CYS A 84 -0.51 -10.55 -5.53
C CYS A 84 0.87 -10.85 -6.13
N ALA A 85 0.94 -11.33 -7.37
CA ALA A 85 2.17 -11.68 -8.09
C ALA A 85 3.17 -12.49 -7.25
N TYR A 86 2.67 -13.49 -6.50
CA TYR A 86 3.47 -14.27 -5.57
C TYR A 86 4.71 -14.89 -6.23
N PRO A 87 5.90 -14.75 -5.61
CA PRO A 87 7.09 -15.44 -6.05
C PRO A 87 6.96 -16.97 -5.96
N GLU A 88 7.80 -17.70 -6.69
CA GLU A 88 7.77 -19.18 -6.76
C GLU A 88 7.95 -19.87 -5.40
N PHE A 89 8.62 -19.23 -4.44
CA PHE A 89 8.79 -19.78 -3.09
C PHE A 89 7.51 -19.76 -2.25
N VAL A 90 6.47 -19.03 -2.68
CA VAL A 90 5.17 -19.01 -1.98
C VAL A 90 4.39 -20.27 -2.32
N GLY A 91 4.05 -21.05 -1.29
CA GLY A 91 3.36 -22.33 -1.46
C GLY A 91 1.98 -22.19 -2.08
N GLN A 92 1.63 -23.10 -3.00
CA GLN A 92 0.38 -23.12 -3.76
C GLN A 92 -0.88 -22.97 -2.87
N GLY A 93 -0.88 -23.56 -1.68
CA GLY A 93 -2.01 -23.44 -0.75
C GLY A 93 -2.24 -22.01 -0.21
N VAL A 94 -1.21 -21.15 -0.19
CA VAL A 94 -1.35 -19.72 0.12
C VAL A 94 -2.05 -19.02 -1.04
N VAL A 95 -1.58 -19.26 -2.25
CA VAL A 95 -2.15 -18.69 -3.49
C VAL A 95 -3.63 -19.02 -3.60
N GLU A 96 -4.00 -20.29 -3.42
CA GLU A 96 -5.40 -20.74 -3.49
C GLU A 96 -6.29 -20.10 -2.42
N ARG A 97 -5.78 -19.91 -1.19
CA ARG A 97 -6.52 -19.20 -0.14
C ARG A 97 -6.74 -17.74 -0.50
N SER A 98 -5.69 -17.08 -0.98
CA SER A 98 -5.76 -15.67 -1.41
C SER A 98 -6.76 -15.47 -2.54
N ASN A 99 -6.79 -16.37 -3.51
CA ASN A 99 -7.75 -16.31 -4.61
C ASN A 99 -9.21 -16.45 -4.11
N ARG A 100 -9.47 -17.37 -3.18
CA ARG A 100 -10.81 -17.51 -2.58
C ARG A 100 -11.24 -16.29 -1.76
N ILE A 101 -10.30 -15.64 -1.09
CA ILE A 101 -10.57 -14.39 -0.37
C ILE A 101 -10.95 -13.30 -1.39
N MET A 102 -10.19 -13.17 -2.48
CA MET A 102 -10.48 -12.19 -3.52
C MET A 102 -11.85 -12.41 -4.17
N GLU A 103 -12.21 -13.65 -4.52
CA GLU A 103 -13.53 -13.97 -5.07
C GLU A 103 -14.67 -13.50 -4.15
N ARG A 104 -14.51 -13.67 -2.83
CA ARG A 104 -15.49 -13.19 -1.86
C ARG A 104 -15.52 -11.66 -1.79
N LEU A 105 -14.36 -11.01 -1.79
CA LEU A 105 -14.27 -9.54 -1.80
C LEU A 105 -14.91 -8.94 -3.06
N GLN A 106 -14.64 -9.52 -4.23
CA GLN A 106 -15.26 -9.10 -5.48
C GLN A 106 -16.79 -9.22 -5.44
N SER A 107 -17.30 -10.27 -4.79
CA SER A 107 -18.76 -10.45 -4.60
C SER A 107 -19.36 -9.34 -3.73
N VAL A 108 -18.65 -8.90 -2.70
CA VAL A 108 -19.07 -7.76 -1.86
C VAL A 108 -18.96 -6.45 -2.65
N ALA A 109 -17.83 -6.20 -3.28
CA ALA A 109 -17.59 -4.99 -4.05
C ALA A 109 -18.60 -4.78 -5.18
N ALA A 110 -19.08 -5.86 -5.80
CA ALA A 110 -20.11 -5.81 -6.85
C ALA A 110 -21.45 -5.21 -6.37
N ALA A 111 -21.73 -5.21 -5.07
CA ALA A 111 -22.89 -4.54 -4.49
C ALA A 111 -22.65 -3.01 -4.29
N HIS A 112 -21.43 -2.54 -4.49
CA HIS A 112 -21.00 -1.15 -4.26
C HIS A 112 -20.31 -0.55 -5.50
N PRO A 113 -20.99 -0.38 -6.64
CA PRO A 113 -20.39 0.11 -7.87
C PRO A 113 -19.86 1.55 -7.76
N ASP A 114 -20.40 2.35 -6.89
CA ASP A 114 -19.94 3.69 -6.53
C ASP A 114 -18.51 3.66 -5.90
N ILE A 115 -18.25 2.67 -5.06
CA ILE A 115 -16.93 2.44 -4.47
C ILE A 115 -15.98 1.86 -5.51
N GLN A 116 -16.40 0.89 -6.31
CA GLN A 116 -15.55 0.31 -7.37
C GLN A 116 -15.00 1.39 -8.32
N ILE A 117 -15.83 2.35 -8.72
CA ILE A 117 -15.39 3.48 -9.55
C ILE A 117 -14.30 4.29 -8.83
N GLN A 118 -14.51 4.63 -7.55
CA GLN A 118 -13.52 5.40 -6.77
C GLN A 118 -12.21 4.64 -6.61
N LEU A 119 -12.26 3.32 -6.39
CA LEU A 119 -11.06 2.47 -6.30
C LEU A 119 -10.29 2.44 -7.64
N GLY A 120 -11.01 2.41 -8.77
CA GLY A 120 -10.41 2.43 -10.11
C GLY A 120 -9.70 3.74 -10.45
N ASP A 121 -10.11 4.85 -9.83
CA ASP A 121 -9.51 6.17 -10.02
C ASP A 121 -8.29 6.44 -9.12
N LEU A 122 -7.93 5.50 -8.23
CA LEU A 122 -6.79 5.67 -7.34
C LEU A 122 -5.46 5.64 -8.11
N PRO A 123 -4.55 6.57 -7.84
CA PRO A 123 -3.23 6.58 -8.48
C PRO A 123 -2.32 5.50 -7.89
N ARG A 124 -1.47 4.92 -8.73
CA ARG A 124 -0.45 3.94 -8.31
C ARG A 124 0.63 4.53 -7.42
N TYR A 125 0.93 5.82 -7.59
CA TYR A 125 2.04 6.49 -6.93
C TYR A 125 1.59 7.80 -6.30
N ARG A 126 2.16 8.12 -5.14
CA ARG A 126 2.06 9.45 -4.53
C ARG A 126 3.46 9.98 -4.27
N CYS A 127 3.77 11.15 -4.81
CA CYS A 127 5.00 11.86 -4.49
C CYS A 127 4.68 13.00 -3.53
N LEU A 128 5.31 12.99 -2.37
CA LEU A 128 5.07 13.93 -1.28
C LEU A 128 6.35 14.67 -0.94
N ILE A 129 6.22 15.91 -0.45
CA ILE A 129 7.33 16.62 0.18
C ILE A 129 7.07 16.61 1.69
N PHE A 130 7.95 15.96 2.44
CA PHE A 130 7.88 15.89 3.89
C PHE A 130 9.25 16.13 4.53
N GLY A 131 9.36 17.12 5.42
CA GLY A 131 10.62 17.49 6.04
C GLY A 131 11.71 17.93 5.06
N GLY A 132 11.33 18.41 3.87
CA GLY A 132 12.27 18.78 2.80
C GLY A 132 12.66 17.60 1.89
N LEU A 133 12.26 16.37 2.22
CA LEU A 133 12.53 15.17 1.44
C LEU A 133 11.41 14.93 0.43
N LYS A 134 11.79 14.42 -0.74
CA LYS A 134 10.86 13.87 -1.73
C LYS A 134 10.59 12.40 -1.38
N VAL A 135 9.37 12.09 -1.00
CA VAL A 135 8.95 10.75 -0.60
C VAL A 135 8.02 10.18 -1.66
N LEU A 136 8.38 9.05 -2.23
CA LEU A 136 7.53 8.27 -3.12
C LEU A 136 6.81 7.20 -2.31
N VAL A 137 5.49 7.27 -2.27
CA VAL A 137 4.62 6.24 -1.70
C VAL A 137 4.08 5.40 -2.84
N LEU A 138 4.28 4.10 -2.77
CA LEU A 138 3.88 3.10 -3.77
C LEU A 138 3.52 1.78 -3.06
N HIS A 139 2.70 0.94 -3.70
CA HIS A 139 2.24 -0.29 -3.06
C HIS A 139 3.31 -1.39 -3.10
N GLY A 140 3.69 -1.89 -4.26
CA GLY A 140 4.74 -2.90 -4.45
C GLY A 140 6.13 -2.29 -4.67
N ASP A 141 6.54 -2.16 -5.93
CA ASP A 141 7.80 -1.52 -6.32
C ASP A 141 7.60 -0.53 -7.48
N PRO A 142 8.64 0.22 -7.91
CA PRO A 142 8.51 1.21 -8.99
C PRO A 142 8.06 0.63 -10.33
N GLU A 143 8.28 -0.64 -10.60
CA GLU A 143 7.94 -1.27 -11.87
C GLU A 143 6.57 -1.93 -11.84
N SER A 144 6.17 -2.48 -10.69
CA SER A 144 4.95 -3.27 -10.57
C SER A 144 4.11 -2.87 -9.35
N LEU A 145 2.78 -2.79 -9.55
CA LEU A 145 1.84 -2.55 -8.45
C LEU A 145 1.94 -3.62 -7.36
N ALA A 146 2.15 -4.88 -7.74
CA ALA A 146 2.35 -6.02 -6.85
C ALA A 146 3.79 -6.55 -6.92
N GLY A 147 4.77 -5.64 -7.11
CA GLY A 147 6.17 -6.00 -7.21
C GLY A 147 6.79 -6.39 -5.87
N TRP A 148 7.75 -7.30 -5.93
CA TRP A 148 8.48 -7.84 -4.78
C TRP A 148 9.92 -7.32 -4.69
N GLY A 149 10.29 -6.36 -5.53
CA GLY A 149 11.66 -5.82 -5.57
C GLY A 149 12.06 -5.02 -4.33
N LEU A 150 11.10 -4.62 -3.48
CA LEU A 150 11.34 -3.98 -2.18
C LEU A 150 10.94 -4.89 -1.01
N ALA A 151 10.85 -6.20 -1.24
CA ALA A 151 10.61 -7.20 -0.21
C ALA A 151 11.86 -7.43 0.66
N HIS A 152 11.67 -7.97 1.84
CA HIS A 152 12.77 -8.36 2.74
C HIS A 152 13.78 -9.29 2.06
N GLU A 153 13.30 -10.25 1.28
CA GLU A 153 14.10 -11.22 0.53
C GLU A 153 14.99 -10.54 -0.52
N ALA A 154 14.47 -9.54 -1.23
CA ALA A 154 15.22 -8.79 -2.23
C ALA A 154 16.43 -8.08 -1.60
N PHE A 155 16.29 -7.52 -0.40
CA PHE A 155 17.41 -6.91 0.32
C PHE A 155 18.41 -7.93 0.85
N ALA A 156 17.96 -9.12 1.21
CA ALA A 156 18.85 -10.20 1.65
C ALA A 156 19.69 -10.78 0.50
N GLU A 157 19.17 -10.73 -0.73
CA GLU A 157 19.83 -11.23 -1.95
C GLU A 157 20.73 -10.18 -2.64
N GLY A 158 20.68 -8.91 -2.20
CA GLY A 158 21.42 -7.80 -2.77
C GLY A 158 20.63 -7.08 -3.88
N ASN A 159 20.07 -5.91 -3.55
CA ASN A 159 19.15 -5.16 -4.41
C ASN A 159 19.76 -3.83 -4.92
N GLU A 160 21.05 -3.63 -4.75
CA GLU A 160 21.72 -2.34 -4.97
C GLU A 160 21.59 -1.84 -6.42
N ALA A 161 21.60 -2.74 -7.39
CA ALA A 161 21.48 -2.36 -8.81
C ALA A 161 20.08 -1.79 -9.11
N ASN A 162 19.03 -2.45 -8.65
CA ASN A 162 17.65 -1.98 -8.82
C ASN A 162 17.43 -0.65 -8.07
N LEU A 163 17.95 -0.54 -6.84
CA LEU A 163 17.84 0.70 -6.06
C LEU A 163 18.52 1.87 -6.79
N ALA A 164 19.71 1.64 -7.39
CA ALA A 164 20.41 2.69 -8.14
C ALA A 164 19.58 3.16 -9.34
N GLU A 165 18.99 2.25 -10.08
CA GLU A 165 18.12 2.56 -11.21
C GLU A 165 16.86 3.31 -10.77
N TRP A 166 16.14 2.78 -9.78
CA TRP A 166 14.87 3.36 -9.32
C TRP A 166 15.03 4.75 -8.69
N PHE A 167 16.04 4.96 -7.85
CA PHE A 167 16.30 6.28 -7.28
C PHE A 167 16.76 7.28 -8.35
N SER A 168 17.53 6.83 -9.35
CA SER A 168 17.92 7.66 -10.48
C SER A 168 16.72 8.06 -11.34
N ALA A 169 15.84 7.10 -11.66
CA ALA A 169 14.67 7.34 -12.51
C ALA A 169 13.63 8.23 -11.83
N THR A 170 13.41 8.07 -10.51
CA THR A 170 12.38 8.79 -9.77
C THR A 170 12.86 10.13 -9.18
N GLY A 171 14.15 10.26 -8.90
CA GLY A 171 14.74 11.44 -8.28
C GLY A 171 14.24 11.72 -6.86
N VAL A 172 13.74 10.69 -6.15
CA VAL A 172 13.22 10.82 -4.78
C VAL A 172 14.29 10.53 -3.73
N ASP A 173 14.08 10.98 -2.50
CA ASP A 173 14.99 10.75 -1.38
C ASP A 173 14.61 9.49 -0.59
N ALA A 174 13.32 9.15 -0.59
CA ALA A 174 12.82 7.96 0.10
C ALA A 174 11.72 7.28 -0.71
N MET A 175 11.65 5.95 -0.63
CA MET A 175 10.52 5.13 -1.11
C MET A 175 9.85 4.47 0.10
N VAL A 176 8.52 4.56 0.16
CA VAL A 176 7.71 3.92 1.20
C VAL A 176 6.73 2.98 0.52
N CYS A 177 6.84 1.70 0.80
CA CYS A 177 6.02 0.64 0.21
C CYS A 177 5.40 -0.27 1.26
N THR A 178 4.58 -1.20 0.81
CA THR A 178 3.92 -2.23 1.61
C THR A 178 3.87 -3.54 0.80
N HIS A 179 2.73 -4.23 0.69
CA HIS A 179 2.45 -5.39 -0.17
C HIS A 179 3.06 -6.70 0.33
N THR A 180 4.33 -6.75 0.70
CA THR A 180 5.07 -8.00 0.91
C THR A 180 5.04 -8.54 2.33
N CYS A 181 4.26 -7.93 3.21
CA CYS A 181 3.91 -8.34 4.57
C CYS A 181 5.07 -8.43 5.57
N LEU A 182 6.33 -8.25 5.15
CA LEU A 182 7.49 -8.20 6.04
C LEU A 182 8.12 -6.81 6.03
N PRO A 183 8.36 -6.22 7.22
CA PRO A 183 8.91 -4.87 7.29
C PRO A 183 10.37 -4.83 6.86
N VAL A 184 10.73 -3.76 6.16
CA VAL A 184 12.12 -3.41 5.83
C VAL A 184 12.35 -1.95 6.19
N LEU A 185 13.45 -1.67 6.85
CA LEU A 185 14.02 -0.35 6.96
C LEU A 185 15.45 -0.41 6.43
N TRP A 186 15.64 0.17 5.26
CA TRP A 186 16.94 0.27 4.63
C TRP A 186 17.35 1.73 4.48
N SER A 187 18.61 2.05 4.76
CA SER A 187 19.20 3.34 4.47
C SER A 187 20.65 3.16 4.01
N GLY A 188 21.04 3.89 2.99
CA GLY A 188 22.39 3.77 2.42
C GLY A 188 22.70 4.88 1.43
N LEU A 189 23.86 4.80 0.81
CA LEU A 189 24.27 5.68 -0.27
C LEU A 189 23.94 5.02 -1.61
N VAL A 190 23.17 5.71 -2.43
CA VAL A 190 22.93 5.35 -3.82
C VAL A 190 23.50 6.48 -4.68
N THR A 191 24.46 6.18 -5.52
CA THR A 191 25.19 7.20 -6.33
C THR A 191 25.66 8.39 -5.49
N GLU A 192 26.28 8.10 -4.34
CA GLU A 192 26.81 9.09 -3.36
C GLU A 192 25.74 9.94 -2.65
N GLN A 193 24.45 9.67 -2.87
CA GLN A 193 23.36 10.38 -2.20
C GLN A 193 22.69 9.49 -1.14
N PRO A 194 22.38 10.03 0.05
CA PRO A 194 21.65 9.28 1.06
C PRO A 194 20.24 8.96 0.56
N ARG A 195 19.85 7.69 0.68
CA ARG A 195 18.54 7.18 0.27
C ARG A 195 17.96 6.27 1.34
N MET A 196 16.65 6.16 1.36
CA MET A 196 15.94 5.34 2.31
C MET A 196 14.80 4.56 1.65
N VAL A 197 14.62 3.31 2.08
CA VAL A 197 13.44 2.51 1.76
C VAL A 197 12.78 2.06 3.06
N VAL A 198 11.47 2.27 3.15
CA VAL A 198 10.64 1.79 4.24
C VAL A 198 9.55 0.91 3.63
N ASN A 199 9.58 -0.37 3.94
CA ASN A 199 8.47 -1.28 3.69
C ASN A 199 7.80 -1.53 5.04
N ASN A 200 6.54 -1.18 5.17
CA ASN A 200 5.83 -1.27 6.46
C ASN A 200 4.93 -2.51 6.58
N GLY A 201 5.10 -3.47 5.66
CA GLY A 201 4.43 -4.77 5.70
C GLY A 201 3.03 -4.81 5.11
#